data_a6d8dea44eb242f208b73cd5d6764b82
#
_entry.id   a6d8dea44eb242f208b73cd5d6764b82
#
_cell.length_a   1.000
_cell.length_b   1.000
_cell.length_c   1.000
_cell.angle_alpha   90.00
_cell.angle_beta   90.00
_cell.angle_gamma   90.00
#
_symmetry.space_group_name_H-M   'P 1'
#
loop_
_entity.id
_entity.type
_entity.pdbx_description
1 polymer ?
#
loop_
_entity_poly.entity_id
_entity_poly.type
_entity_poly.pdbx_seq_one_letter_code
_entity_poly.pdbx_strand_id
1 'polypeptide(L)'
;MVRKDRRPNVLLITCDQWRGDCLSAAGHKVVRTPNADALAAEGVLFRQHFGGAAPCSPARACLYTGLYQMNNRVCRNGTPLDARHGNIALSARSLGYDPTLFGYTDVSPDPRTLAPGDPRLRSYEGVLPGFTVRQLLPEHQKPWLSWLEARGIDSSAGFPGIHRPADEIVAATTDGAVTTSPPVYSKDETPAAFLTGEFARWLGEQEGDTPWFAHLSFLSPHPPFIVPEPYNKIYDPADGTTFRRAANWQAEAQSHPYLAYELGQQQRANFRPGAEGKVRDWGDDNFRRIRALYYGMISEVDAQLGRIWQAVKAADAWDDTIIVLTSDHAEMMGDHFMLGKGGFFDGSFHIPLIIRDPRRRKAAGASVDRFTEAVDIAPTLLDLLGEVFPPHLDGQSLKPFLDAGEPDNWREAAHWEFDFRSVADADAERHFGIGPRQCNLAVIRTKQFKYVHFAGGLPPLLFDLEKDQDELSNVAADPAYLPVRLELAERLLAWRAEHLDQSLALAELTEDGVVGHVAGLPLFQS
;
A
#
# COMPACT_ATOMS: atom_id res chain seq x y z
N MET A 1 -17.09 -6.76 27.62
CA MET A 1 -17.79 -8.03 27.28
C MET A 1 -18.14 -8.00 25.82
N VAL A 2 -17.64 -8.94 25.01
CA VAL A 2 -18.02 -9.04 23.58
C VAL A 2 -19.53 -9.29 23.50
N ARG A 3 -20.26 -8.41 22.84
CA ARG A 3 -21.71 -8.54 22.63
C ARG A 3 -21.94 -9.62 21.58
N LYS A 4 -22.44 -10.79 21.94
CA LYS A 4 -22.49 -12.02 21.11
C LYS A 4 -23.39 -11.95 19.86
N ASP A 5 -24.31 -10.99 19.79
CA ASP A 5 -25.37 -10.95 18.75
C ASP A 5 -25.27 -9.73 17.82
N ARG A 6 -24.18 -8.97 17.87
CA ARG A 6 -23.98 -7.77 17.05
C ARG A 6 -22.81 -7.95 16.08
N ARG A 7 -22.96 -7.44 14.86
CA ARG A 7 -21.83 -7.30 13.93
C ARG A 7 -20.77 -6.37 14.54
N PRO A 8 -19.47 -6.68 14.37
CA PRO A 8 -18.40 -5.84 14.91
C PRO A 8 -18.28 -4.52 14.16
N ASN A 9 -17.72 -3.52 14.76
CA ASN A 9 -17.20 -2.37 14.04
C ASN A 9 -15.96 -2.79 13.23
N VAL A 10 -15.66 -2.04 12.17
CA VAL A 10 -14.47 -2.25 11.34
C VAL A 10 -13.70 -0.94 11.21
N LEU A 11 -12.42 -0.98 11.50
CA LEU A 11 -11.47 0.10 11.27
C LEU A 11 -10.35 -0.39 10.34
N LEU A 12 -10.42 0.01 9.07
CA LEU A 12 -9.36 -0.21 8.11
C LEU A 12 -8.45 1.02 8.08
N ILE A 13 -7.17 0.85 8.36
CA ILE A 13 -6.17 1.90 8.31
C ILE A 13 -5.15 1.54 7.24
N THR A 14 -4.99 2.42 6.25
CA THR A 14 -3.90 2.36 5.28
C THR A 14 -2.96 3.55 5.46
N CYS A 15 -1.66 3.28 5.53
CA CYS A 15 -0.63 4.31 5.59
C CYS A 15 0.18 4.23 4.30
N ASP A 16 0.01 5.21 3.42
CA ASP A 16 0.63 5.20 2.09
C ASP A 16 2.16 5.09 2.19
N GLN A 17 2.70 4.10 1.49
CA GLN A 17 4.14 3.93 1.32
C GLN A 17 4.89 3.49 2.60
N TRP A 18 4.23 2.79 3.53
CA TRP A 18 4.89 2.23 4.71
C TRP A 18 5.53 0.86 4.40
N ARG A 19 6.83 0.77 4.58
CA ARG A 19 7.62 -0.43 4.35
C ARG A 19 7.46 -1.45 5.48
N GLY A 20 7.21 -2.72 5.15
CA GLY A 20 6.86 -3.77 6.11
C GLY A 20 7.96 -4.12 7.11
N ASP A 21 9.24 -3.96 6.75
CA ASP A 21 10.35 -4.15 7.68
C ASP A 21 10.56 -2.95 8.63
N CYS A 22 9.86 -1.81 8.42
CA CYS A 22 9.94 -0.62 9.26
C CYS A 22 8.90 -0.62 10.40
N LEU A 23 8.82 -1.73 11.12
CA LEU A 23 8.04 -1.93 12.35
C LEU A 23 8.94 -2.50 13.45
N SER A 24 8.87 -1.95 14.68
CA SER A 24 9.61 -2.50 15.82
C SER A 24 9.15 -3.92 16.17
N ALA A 25 7.84 -4.23 16.07
CA ALA A 25 7.32 -5.60 16.22
C ALA A 25 7.83 -6.58 15.15
N ALA A 26 8.17 -6.09 13.94
CA ALA A 26 8.81 -6.91 12.90
C ALA A 26 10.32 -7.09 13.10
N GLY A 27 10.90 -6.46 14.12
CA GLY A 27 12.32 -6.58 14.47
C GLY A 27 13.21 -5.46 13.91
N HIS A 28 12.64 -4.35 13.41
CA HIS A 28 13.44 -3.20 12.99
C HIS A 28 14.22 -2.61 14.18
N LYS A 29 15.54 -2.42 14.01
CA LYS A 29 16.44 -2.06 15.13
C LYS A 29 16.39 -0.58 15.51
N VAL A 30 15.95 0.28 14.60
CA VAL A 30 16.02 1.75 14.74
C VAL A 30 14.63 2.36 14.89
N VAL A 31 13.70 2.06 13.96
CA VAL A 31 12.34 2.60 13.96
C VAL A 31 11.58 2.16 15.21
N ARG A 32 10.83 3.09 15.81
CA ARG A 32 10.01 2.87 17.00
C ARG A 32 8.54 3.08 16.67
N THR A 33 7.74 2.03 16.86
CA THR A 33 6.30 2.01 16.55
C THR A 33 5.51 1.40 17.71
N PRO A 34 5.57 1.99 18.93
CA PRO A 34 4.99 1.39 20.14
C PRO A 34 3.48 1.18 20.06
N ASN A 35 2.75 1.99 19.28
CA ASN A 35 1.30 1.86 19.15
C ASN A 35 0.90 0.75 18.15
N ALA A 36 1.67 0.58 17.07
CA ALA A 36 1.53 -0.58 16.18
C ALA A 36 1.95 -1.86 16.90
N ASP A 37 3.00 -1.83 17.73
CA ASP A 37 3.43 -2.96 18.56
C ASP A 37 2.34 -3.37 19.56
N ALA A 38 1.67 -2.40 20.19
CA ALA A 38 0.55 -2.65 21.08
C ALA A 38 -0.63 -3.31 20.34
N LEU A 39 -0.89 -2.90 19.08
CA LEU A 39 -1.90 -3.54 18.25
C LEU A 39 -1.50 -4.98 17.91
N ALA A 40 -0.22 -5.23 17.55
CA ALA A 40 0.30 -6.56 17.26
C ALA A 40 0.21 -7.48 18.47
N ALA A 41 0.44 -6.97 19.68
CA ALA A 41 0.31 -7.73 20.92
C ALA A 41 -1.13 -8.20 21.21
N GLU A 42 -2.15 -7.48 20.71
CA GLU A 42 -3.57 -7.84 20.83
C GLU A 42 -4.13 -8.51 19.56
N GLY A 43 -3.37 -8.53 18.46
CA GLY A 43 -3.72 -9.06 17.14
C GLY A 43 -2.73 -10.09 16.62
N VAL A 44 -2.65 -10.22 15.30
CA VAL A 44 -1.69 -11.07 14.59
C VAL A 44 -0.87 -10.18 13.65
N LEU A 45 0.46 -10.31 13.73
CA LEU A 45 1.42 -9.68 12.84
C LEU A 45 1.77 -10.63 11.68
N PHE A 46 1.56 -10.20 10.43
CA PHE A 46 1.95 -10.93 9.23
C PHE A 46 3.28 -10.37 8.71
N ARG A 47 4.37 -11.11 8.92
CA ARG A 47 5.73 -10.62 8.64
C ARG A 47 6.14 -10.70 7.18
N GLN A 48 5.41 -11.47 6.36
CA GLN A 48 5.66 -11.68 4.95
C GLN A 48 4.42 -11.28 4.14
N HIS A 49 4.01 -9.99 4.28
CA HIS A 49 2.86 -9.45 3.57
C HIS A 49 3.31 -8.53 2.43
N PHE A 50 2.77 -8.76 1.23
CA PHE A 50 3.22 -8.09 0.01
C PHE A 50 2.07 -7.36 -0.70
N GLY A 51 2.37 -6.17 -1.24
CA GLY A 51 1.48 -5.48 -2.16
C GLY A 51 1.37 -6.23 -3.49
N GLY A 52 0.16 -6.28 -4.09
CA GLY A 52 -0.06 -6.98 -5.34
C GLY A 52 0.38 -6.20 -6.59
N ALA A 53 0.57 -4.89 -6.46
CA ALA A 53 0.97 -3.99 -7.54
C ALA A 53 1.55 -2.68 -6.98
N ALA A 54 2.06 -1.82 -7.86
CA ALA A 54 2.44 -0.43 -7.61
C ALA A 54 2.16 0.41 -8.87
N PRO A 55 2.03 1.75 -8.77
CA PRO A 55 2.00 2.57 -7.56
C PRO A 55 0.65 2.51 -6.81
N CYS A 56 0.21 3.63 -6.18
CA CYS A 56 -0.92 3.67 -5.24
C CYS A 56 -2.23 3.13 -5.83
N SER A 57 -2.72 3.65 -6.98
CA SER A 57 -4.01 3.20 -7.54
C SER A 57 -4.05 1.70 -7.86
N PRO A 58 -3.06 1.10 -8.55
CA PRO A 58 -2.99 -0.35 -8.75
C PRO A 58 -2.96 -1.16 -7.45
N ALA A 59 -2.11 -0.75 -6.50
CA ALA A 59 -1.98 -1.42 -5.21
C ALA A 59 -3.29 -1.41 -4.43
N ARG A 60 -3.92 -0.24 -4.35
CA ARG A 60 -5.21 -0.05 -3.67
C ARG A 60 -6.35 -0.77 -4.38
N ALA A 61 -6.34 -0.85 -5.72
CA ALA A 61 -7.29 -1.67 -6.45
C ALA A 61 -7.18 -3.15 -6.06
N CYS A 62 -5.96 -3.71 -5.95
CA CYS A 62 -5.76 -5.07 -5.47
C CYS A 62 -6.32 -5.26 -4.06
N LEU A 63 -6.00 -4.35 -3.13
CA LEU A 63 -6.46 -4.39 -1.73
C LEU A 63 -7.99 -4.33 -1.62
N TYR A 64 -8.63 -3.40 -2.34
CA TYR A 64 -10.07 -3.17 -2.18
C TYR A 64 -10.94 -4.19 -2.92
N THR A 65 -10.45 -4.74 -4.04
CA THR A 65 -11.22 -5.70 -4.85
C THR A 65 -10.93 -7.15 -4.49
N GLY A 66 -9.78 -7.46 -3.88
CA GLY A 66 -9.29 -8.83 -3.71
C GLY A 66 -8.85 -9.49 -5.01
N LEU A 67 -8.55 -8.70 -6.06
CA LEU A 67 -8.17 -9.16 -7.39
C LEU A 67 -6.75 -8.71 -7.73
N TYR A 68 -5.95 -9.58 -8.34
CA TYR A 68 -4.65 -9.20 -8.89
C TYR A 68 -4.79 -8.16 -10.00
N GLN A 69 -3.70 -7.43 -10.29
CA GLN A 69 -3.69 -6.39 -11.31
C GLN A 69 -4.09 -6.92 -12.70
N MET A 70 -3.72 -8.17 -13.01
CA MET A 70 -4.11 -8.81 -14.29
C MET A 70 -5.62 -8.92 -14.47
N ASN A 71 -6.41 -8.94 -13.39
CA ASN A 71 -7.87 -9.04 -13.40
C ASN A 71 -8.55 -7.69 -13.21
N ASN A 72 -8.14 -6.88 -12.21
CA ASN A 72 -8.73 -5.57 -11.97
C ASN A 72 -8.33 -4.50 -13.00
N ARG A 73 -7.19 -4.70 -13.71
CA ARG A 73 -6.64 -3.86 -14.80
C ARG A 73 -6.35 -2.40 -14.46
N VAL A 74 -6.32 -2.03 -13.20
CA VAL A 74 -5.81 -0.73 -12.77
C VAL A 74 -4.28 -0.78 -12.85
N CYS A 75 -3.72 -0.17 -13.91
CA CYS A 75 -2.31 -0.36 -14.26
C CYS A 75 -1.41 0.76 -13.71
N ARG A 76 -1.96 1.97 -13.55
CA ARG A 76 -1.23 3.18 -13.11
C ARG A 76 -2.15 4.11 -12.32
N ASN A 77 -1.58 5.08 -11.63
CA ASN A 77 -2.37 6.15 -11.02
C ASN A 77 -3.24 6.83 -12.09
N GLY A 78 -4.51 6.99 -11.77
CA GLY A 78 -5.51 7.51 -12.69
C GLY A 78 -6.12 6.51 -13.67
N THR A 79 -5.67 5.23 -13.69
CA THR A 79 -6.40 4.18 -14.42
C THR A 79 -7.71 3.89 -13.70
N PRO A 80 -8.88 4.05 -14.36
CA PRO A 80 -10.16 3.78 -13.74
C PRO A 80 -10.37 2.30 -13.42
N LEU A 81 -11.04 2.01 -12.31
CA LEU A 81 -11.52 0.66 -12.01
C LEU A 81 -12.82 0.40 -12.76
N ASP A 82 -12.90 -0.73 -13.46
CA ASP A 82 -14.12 -1.17 -14.15
C ASP A 82 -15.24 -1.40 -13.13
N ALA A 83 -16.42 -0.79 -13.37
CA ALA A 83 -17.57 -0.83 -12.46
C ALA A 83 -18.16 -2.25 -12.27
N ARG A 84 -17.77 -3.23 -13.12
CA ARG A 84 -18.15 -4.65 -12.94
C ARG A 84 -17.55 -5.28 -11.69
N HIS A 85 -16.44 -4.73 -11.18
CA HIS A 85 -15.77 -5.28 -10.01
C HIS A 85 -16.41 -4.81 -8.70
N GLY A 86 -16.77 -5.78 -7.86
CA GLY A 86 -17.10 -5.52 -6.46
C GLY A 86 -15.90 -4.99 -5.69
N ASN A 87 -16.14 -4.43 -4.50
CA ASN A 87 -15.10 -3.97 -3.61
C ASN A 87 -15.57 -3.99 -2.16
N ILE A 88 -14.64 -3.82 -1.22
CA ILE A 88 -14.93 -3.90 0.23
C ILE A 88 -16.01 -2.91 0.70
N ALA A 89 -16.11 -1.72 0.10
CA ALA A 89 -17.11 -0.72 0.51
C ALA A 89 -18.51 -1.11 0.04
N LEU A 90 -18.66 -1.58 -1.20
CA LEU A 90 -19.94 -2.09 -1.72
C LEU A 90 -20.37 -3.33 -0.93
N SER A 91 -19.44 -4.24 -0.63
CA SER A 91 -19.73 -5.41 0.18
C SER A 91 -20.14 -5.05 1.61
N ALA A 92 -19.48 -4.06 2.23
CA ALA A 92 -19.89 -3.58 3.54
C ALA A 92 -21.29 -2.95 3.53
N ARG A 93 -21.67 -2.24 2.44
CA ARG A 93 -23.03 -1.72 2.27
C ARG A 93 -24.07 -2.82 2.18
N SER A 94 -23.81 -3.90 1.44
CA SER A 94 -24.74 -5.04 1.37
C SER A 94 -24.96 -5.69 2.73
N LEU A 95 -23.98 -5.57 3.64
CA LEU A 95 -24.06 -6.01 5.03
C LEU A 95 -24.72 -5.00 5.98
N GLY A 96 -25.19 -3.86 5.48
CA GLY A 96 -25.88 -2.84 6.27
C GLY A 96 -24.96 -1.83 6.97
N TYR A 97 -23.66 -1.80 6.65
CA TYR A 97 -22.78 -0.71 7.09
C TYR A 97 -22.94 0.52 6.20
N ASP A 98 -22.58 1.67 6.73
CA ASP A 98 -22.26 2.87 5.95
C ASP A 98 -20.74 3.11 5.99
N PRO A 99 -19.99 2.55 5.01
CA PRO A 99 -18.53 2.68 5.02
C PRO A 99 -18.11 4.13 4.89
N THR A 100 -17.47 4.67 5.92
CA THR A 100 -17.11 6.08 6.05
C THR A 100 -15.62 6.28 5.78
N LEU A 101 -15.30 7.18 4.84
CA LEU A 101 -13.93 7.47 4.41
C LEU A 101 -13.37 8.75 5.05
N PHE A 102 -12.16 8.64 5.56
CA PHE A 102 -11.27 9.72 5.98
C PHE A 102 -9.96 9.62 5.19
N GLY A 103 -9.64 10.60 4.39
CA GLY A 103 -8.49 10.59 3.50
C GLY A 103 -8.89 10.38 2.04
N TYR A 104 -8.36 9.40 1.37
CA TYR A 104 -8.55 9.13 -0.05
C TYR A 104 -8.47 7.63 -0.35
N THR A 105 -8.92 7.21 -1.52
CA THR A 105 -8.81 5.81 -1.96
C THR A 105 -7.90 5.62 -3.16
N ASP A 106 -7.61 6.69 -3.87
CA ASP A 106 -6.77 6.71 -5.08
C ASP A 106 -7.25 5.74 -6.18
N VAL A 107 -8.54 5.42 -6.20
CA VAL A 107 -9.16 4.57 -7.22
C VAL A 107 -10.21 5.37 -7.96
N SER A 108 -9.94 5.70 -9.22
CA SER A 108 -10.84 6.45 -10.08
C SER A 108 -12.04 5.60 -10.49
N PRO A 109 -13.26 6.18 -10.48
CA PRO A 109 -14.46 5.47 -10.91
C PRO A 109 -14.45 5.22 -12.43
N ASP A 110 -15.22 4.23 -12.85
CA ASP A 110 -15.43 3.92 -14.26
C ASP A 110 -16.08 5.11 -15.01
N PRO A 111 -15.42 5.73 -15.99
CA PRO A 111 -15.94 6.88 -16.71
C PRO A 111 -17.21 6.57 -17.51
N ARG A 112 -17.45 5.29 -17.84
CA ARG A 112 -18.66 4.86 -18.56
C ARG A 112 -19.94 4.97 -17.72
N THR A 113 -19.80 5.06 -16.38
CA THR A 113 -20.92 5.19 -15.43
C THR A 113 -21.21 6.63 -15.05
N LEU A 114 -20.43 7.59 -15.56
CA LEU A 114 -20.53 9.00 -15.19
C LEU A 114 -21.05 9.85 -16.34
N ALA A 115 -21.76 10.94 -16.02
CA ALA A 115 -22.20 11.91 -17.02
C ALA A 115 -20.98 12.66 -17.63
N PRO A 116 -21.04 13.04 -18.91
CA PRO A 116 -20.02 13.90 -19.50
C PRO A 116 -19.87 15.21 -18.70
N GLY A 117 -18.63 15.54 -18.31
CA GLY A 117 -18.32 16.73 -17.51
C GLY A 117 -18.42 16.55 -15.99
N ASP A 118 -18.69 15.33 -15.50
CA ASP A 118 -18.64 15.03 -14.07
C ASP A 118 -17.26 15.41 -13.50
N PRO A 119 -17.18 16.15 -12.37
CA PRO A 119 -15.91 16.58 -11.77
C PRO A 119 -14.97 15.41 -11.43
N ARG A 120 -15.50 14.23 -11.13
CA ARG A 120 -14.71 13.00 -10.85
C ARG A 120 -13.88 12.53 -12.05
N LEU A 121 -14.21 12.95 -13.27
CA LEU A 121 -13.44 12.68 -14.48
C LEU A 121 -12.17 13.53 -14.61
N ARG A 122 -11.92 14.44 -13.66
CA ARG A 122 -10.79 15.39 -13.68
C ARG A 122 -9.80 15.17 -12.53
N SER A 123 -9.99 14.13 -11.75
CA SER A 123 -9.10 13.76 -10.66
C SER A 123 -8.66 12.31 -10.82
N TYR A 124 -7.36 12.06 -10.71
CA TYR A 124 -6.84 10.69 -10.66
C TYR A 124 -7.02 10.07 -9.27
N GLU A 125 -7.14 10.89 -8.24
CA GLU A 125 -7.39 10.48 -6.86
C GLU A 125 -8.90 10.34 -6.61
N GLY A 126 -9.50 9.36 -7.26
CA GLY A 126 -10.92 9.09 -7.11
C GLY A 126 -11.30 8.56 -5.73
N VAL A 127 -12.60 8.59 -5.45
CA VAL A 127 -13.20 7.88 -4.33
C VAL A 127 -13.81 6.59 -4.83
N LEU A 128 -13.38 5.47 -4.25
CA LEU A 128 -13.91 4.14 -4.55
C LEU A 128 -15.42 4.12 -4.33
N PRO A 129 -16.22 3.64 -5.31
CA PRO A 129 -17.67 3.52 -5.13
C PRO A 129 -18.03 2.71 -3.89
N GLY A 130 -19.04 3.17 -3.16
CA GLY A 130 -19.51 2.54 -1.91
C GLY A 130 -19.13 3.30 -0.64
N PHE A 131 -18.08 4.12 -0.63
CA PHE A 131 -17.75 4.94 0.53
C PHE A 131 -18.61 6.21 0.63
N THR A 132 -19.04 6.53 1.85
CA THR A 132 -19.51 7.85 2.26
C THR A 132 -18.30 8.67 2.70
N VAL A 133 -18.05 9.80 2.05
CA VAL A 133 -16.90 10.66 2.38
C VAL A 133 -17.22 11.53 3.58
N ARG A 134 -16.54 11.36 4.69
CA ARG A 134 -16.61 12.28 5.84
C ARG A 134 -15.59 13.39 5.71
N GLN A 135 -14.33 13.04 5.40
CA GLN A 135 -13.26 13.99 5.19
C GLN A 135 -12.37 13.53 4.03
N LEU A 136 -12.52 14.16 2.87
CA LEU A 136 -11.61 13.92 1.75
C LEU A 136 -10.29 14.67 1.99
N LEU A 137 -9.17 13.99 1.77
CA LEU A 137 -7.85 14.60 1.80
C LEU A 137 -7.00 14.06 0.64
N PRO A 138 -7.15 14.60 -0.57
CA PRO A 138 -6.35 14.23 -1.73
C PRO A 138 -4.92 14.77 -1.62
N GLU A 139 -4.03 14.42 -2.53
CA GLU A 139 -2.63 14.82 -2.55
C GLU A 139 -2.43 16.35 -2.41
N HIS A 140 -3.26 17.15 -3.07
CA HIS A 140 -3.17 18.62 -2.97
C HIS A 140 -3.60 19.19 -1.61
N GLN A 141 -4.14 18.39 -0.71
CA GLN A 141 -4.38 18.66 0.71
C GLN A 141 -5.16 19.96 1.02
N LYS A 142 -5.95 20.48 0.09
CA LYS A 142 -6.69 21.75 0.26
C LYS A 142 -7.50 21.83 1.57
N PRO A 143 -8.25 20.78 1.99
CA PRO A 143 -8.99 20.85 3.26
C PRO A 143 -8.08 21.06 4.48
N TRP A 144 -6.92 20.41 4.48
CA TRP A 144 -5.94 20.57 5.54
C TRP A 144 -5.25 21.95 5.51
N LEU A 145 -4.93 22.47 4.32
CA LEU A 145 -4.38 23.82 4.17
C LEU A 145 -5.33 24.88 4.75
N SER A 146 -6.64 24.78 4.42
CA SER A 146 -7.65 25.69 4.98
C SER A 146 -7.81 25.53 6.49
N TRP A 147 -7.61 24.32 7.02
CA TRP A 147 -7.64 24.06 8.45
C TRP A 147 -6.42 24.65 9.16
N LEU A 148 -5.23 24.67 8.51
CA LEU A 148 -4.04 25.38 9.02
C LEU A 148 -4.25 26.90 9.06
N GLU A 149 -4.79 27.49 7.99
CA GLU A 149 -5.12 28.93 7.92
C GLU A 149 -6.07 29.35 9.05
N ALA A 150 -7.10 28.54 9.31
CA ALA A 150 -8.02 28.78 10.43
C ALA A 150 -7.34 28.75 11.82
N ARG A 151 -6.13 28.17 11.91
CA ARG A 151 -5.28 28.16 13.12
C ARG A 151 -4.19 29.24 13.12
N GLY A 152 -4.18 30.09 12.10
CA GLY A 152 -3.20 31.18 11.97
C GLY A 152 -1.85 30.75 11.42
N ILE A 153 -1.76 29.56 10.80
CA ILE A 153 -0.54 29.09 10.15
C ILE A 153 -0.59 29.53 8.69
N ASP A 154 0.48 30.17 8.21
CA ASP A 154 0.59 30.57 6.82
C ASP A 154 0.72 29.35 5.90
N SER A 155 -0.31 29.07 5.14
CA SER A 155 -0.38 28.01 4.15
C SER A 155 -0.23 28.52 2.71
N SER A 156 0.15 29.79 2.50
CA SER A 156 0.22 30.43 1.18
C SER A 156 1.18 29.76 0.19
N ALA A 157 2.19 29.02 0.72
CA ALA A 157 3.09 28.22 -0.10
C ALA A 157 2.37 27.06 -0.84
N GLY A 158 1.16 26.66 -0.38
CA GLY A 158 0.36 25.58 -0.98
C GLY A 158 1.11 24.26 -1.05
N PHE A 159 0.45 23.23 -1.65
CA PHE A 159 1.11 21.96 -1.95
C PHE A 159 1.88 22.04 -3.28
N PRO A 160 3.11 21.50 -3.41
CA PRO A 160 3.89 20.84 -2.35
C PRO A 160 4.77 21.80 -1.52
N GLY A 161 4.69 23.11 -1.74
CA GLY A 161 5.57 24.12 -1.13
C GLY A 161 5.53 24.14 0.40
N ILE A 162 4.37 23.90 1.02
CA ILE A 162 4.17 23.84 2.48
C ILE A 162 5.03 22.73 3.13
N HIS A 163 5.40 21.69 2.36
CA HIS A 163 6.26 20.59 2.78
C HIS A 163 7.75 20.86 2.51
N ARG A 164 8.16 22.12 2.63
CA ARG A 164 9.56 22.56 2.67
C ARG A 164 9.95 22.93 4.10
N PRO A 165 11.25 22.90 4.44
CA PRO A 165 11.72 23.47 5.70
C PRO A 165 11.24 24.91 5.89
N ALA A 166 10.86 25.25 7.12
CA ALA A 166 10.32 26.57 7.45
C ALA A 166 11.30 27.70 7.13
N ASP A 167 12.58 27.50 7.39
CA ASP A 167 13.67 28.45 7.09
C ASP A 167 13.81 28.70 5.57
N GLU A 168 13.65 27.69 4.74
CA GLU A 168 13.68 27.83 3.27
C GLU A 168 12.45 28.57 2.73
N ILE A 169 11.26 28.36 3.33
CA ILE A 169 10.04 29.06 2.93
C ILE A 169 10.18 30.55 3.24
N VAL A 170 10.66 30.88 4.46
CA VAL A 170 10.86 32.26 4.89
C VAL A 170 11.94 32.98 4.07
N ALA A 171 13.04 32.30 3.76
CA ALA A 171 14.13 32.87 2.95
C ALA A 171 13.83 32.92 1.45
N ALA A 172 12.73 32.27 0.99
CA ALA A 172 12.39 32.05 -0.42
C ALA A 172 13.53 31.43 -1.25
N THR A 173 14.40 30.64 -0.60
CA THR A 173 15.59 30.01 -1.19
C THR A 173 15.62 28.52 -0.93
N THR A 174 16.28 27.76 -1.80
CA THR A 174 16.67 26.37 -1.54
C THR A 174 17.91 26.04 -2.36
N ASP A 175 18.85 25.31 -1.76
CA ASP A 175 19.99 24.71 -2.46
C ASP A 175 19.68 23.26 -2.90
N GLY A 176 18.47 22.77 -2.60
CA GLY A 176 18.03 21.41 -2.90
C GLY A 176 18.67 20.33 -2.03
N ALA A 177 19.46 20.69 -1.03
CA ALA A 177 20.04 19.76 -0.08
C ALA A 177 18.94 19.16 0.83
N VAL A 178 19.09 17.90 1.20
CA VAL A 178 18.24 17.28 2.20
C VAL A 178 18.68 17.73 3.58
N THR A 179 17.78 18.41 4.30
CA THR A 179 17.98 18.84 5.68
C THR A 179 16.97 18.16 6.59
N THR A 180 17.24 18.15 7.89
CA THR A 180 16.29 17.70 8.91
C THR A 180 15.55 18.85 9.57
N SER A 181 15.58 20.06 8.97
CA SER A 181 14.80 21.21 9.45
C SER A 181 13.30 20.93 9.36
N PRO A 182 12.50 21.35 10.37
CA PRO A 182 11.08 21.07 10.40
C PRO A 182 10.29 21.94 9.41
N PRO A 183 9.06 21.52 9.02
CA PRO A 183 8.12 22.38 8.30
C PRO A 183 7.57 23.50 9.20
N VAL A 184 6.71 24.36 8.63
CA VAL A 184 6.05 25.46 9.35
C VAL A 184 4.98 25.00 10.34
N TYR A 185 4.46 23.78 10.19
CA TYR A 185 3.44 23.20 11.04
C TYR A 185 4.03 22.27 12.11
N SER A 186 3.34 22.16 13.24
CA SER A 186 3.73 21.32 14.37
C SER A 186 3.27 19.86 14.22
N LYS A 187 3.70 18.99 15.16
CA LYS A 187 3.26 17.59 15.23
C LYS A 187 1.74 17.40 15.43
N ASP A 188 1.07 18.40 15.99
CA ASP A 188 -0.37 18.37 16.21
C ASP A 188 -1.16 18.93 15.00
N GLU A 189 -0.44 19.33 13.96
CA GLU A 189 -0.96 19.98 12.77
C GLU A 189 -0.59 19.26 11.46
N THR A 190 -0.07 18.05 11.56
CA THR A 190 0.21 17.21 10.37
C THR A 190 -1.09 16.81 9.66
N PRO A 191 -1.04 16.45 8.36
CA PRO A 191 -2.19 15.86 7.67
C PRO A 191 -2.76 14.63 8.39
N ALA A 192 -1.90 13.79 8.98
CA ALA A 192 -2.33 12.62 9.76
C ALA A 192 -3.03 13.03 11.07
N ALA A 193 -2.52 14.06 11.77
CA ALA A 193 -3.17 14.61 12.96
C ALA A 193 -4.54 15.22 12.66
N PHE A 194 -4.67 15.90 11.51
CA PHE A 194 -5.95 16.43 11.02
C PHE A 194 -6.98 15.32 10.81
N LEU A 195 -6.64 14.27 10.03
CA LEU A 195 -7.55 13.14 9.79
C LEU A 195 -7.90 12.38 11.07
N THR A 196 -6.93 12.21 11.98
CA THR A 196 -7.15 11.61 13.30
C THR A 196 -8.17 12.40 14.11
N GLY A 197 -8.08 13.74 14.08
CA GLY A 197 -9.04 14.62 14.74
C GLY A 197 -10.44 14.53 14.13
N GLU A 198 -10.55 14.46 12.79
CA GLU A 198 -11.84 14.29 12.10
C GLU A 198 -12.48 12.93 12.41
N PHE A 199 -11.67 11.85 12.43
CA PHE A 199 -12.15 10.53 12.83
C PHE A 199 -12.65 10.52 14.28
N ALA A 200 -11.87 11.07 15.22
CA ALA A 200 -12.26 11.09 16.64
C ALA A 200 -13.56 11.89 16.87
N ARG A 201 -13.75 13.00 16.14
CA ARG A 201 -15.00 13.78 16.18
C ARG A 201 -16.17 12.98 15.66
N TRP A 202 -16.02 12.37 14.48
CA TRP A 202 -17.05 11.53 13.89
C TRP A 202 -17.41 10.34 14.78
N LEU A 203 -16.41 9.70 15.38
CA LEU A 203 -16.63 8.57 16.28
C LEU A 203 -17.45 8.99 17.53
N GLY A 204 -17.21 10.21 18.05
CA GLY A 204 -18.00 10.78 19.14
C GLY A 204 -19.44 11.14 18.76
N GLU A 205 -19.75 11.26 17.46
CA GLU A 205 -21.10 11.50 16.93
C GLU A 205 -21.88 10.18 16.72
N GLN A 206 -21.21 9.01 16.81
CA GLN A 206 -21.89 7.72 16.63
C GLN A 206 -22.75 7.41 17.85
N GLU A 207 -24.05 7.29 17.63
CA GLU A 207 -25.02 7.00 18.69
C GLU A 207 -25.46 5.54 18.65
N GLY A 208 -25.66 4.96 19.82
CA GLY A 208 -26.30 3.67 20.01
C GLY A 208 -25.45 2.46 19.60
N ASP A 209 -26.17 1.39 19.24
CA ASP A 209 -25.58 0.08 18.99
C ASP A 209 -25.36 -0.24 17.49
N THR A 210 -25.45 0.75 16.60
CA THR A 210 -25.24 0.53 15.16
C THR A 210 -23.76 0.29 14.87
N PRO A 211 -23.38 -0.85 14.26
CA PRO A 211 -21.99 -1.09 13.92
C PRO A 211 -21.55 -0.16 12.78
N TRP A 212 -20.33 0.33 12.87
CA TRP A 212 -19.76 1.23 11.87
C TRP A 212 -18.57 0.58 11.15
N PHE A 213 -18.33 1.04 9.92
CA PHE A 213 -17.15 0.73 9.13
C PHE A 213 -16.45 2.05 8.79
N ALA A 214 -15.23 2.25 9.26
CA ALA A 214 -14.41 3.41 8.94
C ALA A 214 -13.15 3.00 8.20
N HIS A 215 -12.79 3.77 7.17
CA HIS A 215 -11.51 3.67 6.48
C HIS A 215 -10.73 4.96 6.68
N LEU A 216 -9.62 4.88 7.42
CA LEU A 216 -8.63 5.95 7.55
C LEU A 216 -7.50 5.69 6.58
N SER A 217 -7.33 6.58 5.62
CA SER A 217 -6.25 6.50 4.63
C SER A 217 -5.31 7.69 4.82
N PHE A 218 -4.19 7.42 5.48
CA PHE A 218 -3.13 8.40 5.70
C PHE A 218 -2.23 8.50 4.48
N LEU A 219 -1.87 9.73 4.10
CA LEU A 219 -0.85 9.96 3.08
C LEU A 219 0.57 9.66 3.61
N SER A 220 0.85 9.94 4.88
CA SER A 220 2.15 9.63 5.47
C SER A 220 2.31 8.11 5.69
N PRO A 221 3.56 7.59 5.49
CA PRO A 221 4.83 8.28 5.26
C PRO A 221 5.23 8.55 3.79
N HIS A 222 4.27 8.69 2.85
CA HIS A 222 4.51 9.09 1.45
C HIS A 222 5.27 10.44 1.38
N PRO A 223 6.19 10.65 0.40
CA PRO A 223 6.84 11.94 0.22
C PRO A 223 5.84 13.10 -0.04
N PRO A 224 6.26 14.35 0.19
CA PRO A 224 7.62 14.82 0.48
C PRO A 224 8.15 14.39 1.84
N PHE A 225 9.45 14.00 1.88
CA PHE A 225 10.07 13.52 3.12
C PHE A 225 10.41 14.71 4.03
N ILE A 226 9.45 15.09 4.86
CA ILE A 226 9.57 16.11 5.89
C ILE A 226 8.63 15.78 7.05
N VAL A 227 9.06 16.05 8.26
CA VAL A 227 8.27 15.80 9.47
C VAL A 227 8.57 16.85 10.53
N PRO A 228 7.60 17.32 11.33
CA PRO A 228 7.80 18.33 12.34
C PRO A 228 8.59 17.81 13.55
N GLU A 229 9.01 18.75 14.40
CA GLU A 229 9.61 18.42 15.70
C GLU A 229 8.60 17.65 16.59
N PRO A 230 9.08 16.69 17.39
CA PRO A 230 10.45 16.23 17.54
C PRO A 230 10.88 15.17 16.52
N TYR A 231 9.98 14.69 15.67
CA TYR A 231 10.16 13.53 14.78
C TYR A 231 11.28 13.73 13.75
N ASN A 232 11.56 14.97 13.35
CA ASN A 232 12.64 15.31 12.43
C ASN A 232 14.05 15.07 13.01
N LYS A 233 14.17 14.83 14.32
CA LYS A 233 15.45 14.72 15.05
C LYS A 233 15.58 13.46 15.91
N ILE A 234 14.53 12.61 16.00
CA ILE A 234 14.57 11.43 16.89
C ILE A 234 15.46 10.31 16.35
N TYR A 235 15.82 10.34 15.06
CA TYR A 235 16.71 9.39 14.44
C TYR A 235 17.94 10.08 13.89
N ASP A 236 19.13 9.60 14.28
CA ASP A 236 20.37 10.07 13.67
C ASP A 236 20.50 9.46 12.26
N PRO A 237 20.78 10.26 11.22
CA PRO A 237 21.05 9.73 9.89
C PRO A 237 22.16 8.67 9.84
N ALA A 238 23.08 8.67 10.80
CA ALA A 238 24.15 7.69 10.91
C ALA A 238 23.70 6.32 11.44
N ASP A 239 22.57 6.27 12.17
CA ASP A 239 22.06 5.02 12.79
C ASP A 239 21.22 4.18 11.82
N GLY A 240 20.96 4.66 10.60
CA GLY A 240 20.20 3.93 9.59
C GLY A 240 20.86 2.62 9.19
N THR A 241 20.05 1.64 8.76
CA THR A 241 20.54 0.39 8.17
C THR A 241 21.42 0.65 6.96
N THR A 242 22.30 -0.27 6.61
CA THR A 242 23.07 -0.22 5.35
C THR A 242 22.12 -0.19 4.15
N PHE A 243 22.52 0.47 3.07
CA PHE A 243 21.77 0.44 1.84
C PHE A 243 22.02 -0.87 1.08
N ARG A 244 20.96 -1.47 0.56
CA ARG A 244 21.00 -2.61 -0.35
C ARG A 244 21.23 -2.09 -1.76
N ARG A 245 22.47 -2.05 -2.23
CA ARG A 245 22.79 -1.48 -3.54
C ARG A 245 24.21 -1.82 -3.99
N ALA A 246 24.47 -1.74 -5.29
CA ALA A 246 25.78 -1.88 -5.87
C ALA A 246 26.75 -0.78 -5.38
N ALA A 247 28.03 -0.87 -5.74
CA ALA A 247 29.06 0.10 -5.35
C ALA A 247 28.77 1.53 -5.82
N ASN A 248 28.04 1.68 -6.92
CA ASN A 248 27.58 2.95 -7.48
C ASN A 248 26.38 2.73 -8.37
N TRP A 249 25.65 3.81 -8.69
CA TRP A 249 24.43 3.70 -9.50
C TRP A 249 24.69 3.27 -10.95
N GLN A 250 25.90 3.49 -11.50
CA GLN A 250 26.28 3.04 -12.84
C GLN A 250 26.34 1.51 -12.89
N ALA A 251 26.90 0.88 -11.87
CA ALA A 251 26.93 -0.58 -11.74
C ALA A 251 25.51 -1.15 -11.60
N GLU A 252 24.65 -0.49 -10.82
CA GLU A 252 23.23 -0.83 -10.69
C GLU A 252 22.51 -0.76 -12.04
N ALA A 253 22.67 0.35 -12.76
CA ALA A 253 22.07 0.57 -14.08
C ALA A 253 22.56 -0.44 -15.13
N GLN A 254 23.82 -0.88 -15.05
CA GLN A 254 24.38 -1.86 -15.98
C GLN A 254 23.85 -3.28 -15.76
N SER A 255 23.30 -3.57 -14.58
CA SER A 255 22.79 -4.90 -14.26
C SER A 255 21.56 -5.29 -15.06
N HIS A 256 20.71 -4.31 -15.46
CA HIS A 256 19.51 -4.56 -16.25
C HIS A 256 19.01 -3.31 -17.00
N PRO A 257 18.52 -3.41 -18.27
CA PRO A 257 18.01 -2.27 -19.04
C PRO A 257 16.88 -1.51 -18.33
N TYR A 258 15.96 -2.23 -17.64
CA TYR A 258 14.90 -1.62 -16.89
C TYR A 258 15.43 -0.75 -15.75
N LEU A 259 16.47 -1.19 -15.02
CA LEU A 259 17.08 -0.39 -13.93
C LEU A 259 17.79 0.85 -14.47
N ALA A 260 18.45 0.74 -15.63
CA ALA A 260 19.03 1.90 -16.30
C ALA A 260 17.98 2.97 -16.63
N TYR A 261 16.81 2.54 -17.12
CA TYR A 261 15.67 3.42 -17.40
C TYR A 261 15.14 4.04 -16.11
N GLU A 262 14.77 3.23 -15.12
CA GLU A 262 14.13 3.68 -13.87
C GLU A 262 15.00 4.68 -13.10
N LEU A 263 16.29 4.39 -12.92
CA LEU A 263 17.26 5.30 -12.33
C LEU A 263 17.40 6.63 -13.10
N GLY A 264 17.12 6.60 -14.40
CA GLY A 264 17.08 7.78 -15.26
C GLY A 264 15.84 8.66 -15.07
N GLN A 265 14.74 8.09 -14.59
CA GLN A 265 13.45 8.81 -14.49
C GLN A 265 13.32 9.61 -13.21
N GLN A 266 13.78 9.09 -12.06
CA GLN A 266 13.49 9.66 -10.76
C GLN A 266 14.08 11.06 -10.57
N GLN A 267 13.19 12.06 -10.38
CA GLN A 267 13.55 13.45 -10.11
C GLN A 267 13.59 13.71 -8.61
N ARG A 268 14.57 14.48 -8.12
CA ARG A 268 14.66 14.88 -6.71
C ARG A 268 13.44 15.66 -6.24
N ALA A 269 12.87 16.50 -7.12
CA ALA A 269 11.70 17.32 -6.82
C ALA A 269 10.46 16.51 -6.38
N ASN A 270 10.34 15.24 -6.81
CA ASN A 270 9.24 14.35 -6.42
C ASN A 270 9.30 13.96 -4.93
N PHE A 271 10.48 14.06 -4.31
CA PHE A 271 10.72 13.64 -2.92
C PHE A 271 11.07 14.81 -2.00
N ARG A 272 11.63 15.84 -2.58
CA ARG A 272 12.02 17.09 -1.91
C ARG A 272 11.63 18.29 -2.79
N PRO A 273 10.54 19.00 -2.46
CA PRO A 273 10.11 20.15 -3.24
C PRO A 273 11.22 21.20 -3.37
N GLY A 274 11.45 21.67 -4.60
CA GLY A 274 12.50 22.62 -4.93
C GLY A 274 13.89 22.04 -5.19
N ALA A 275 14.11 20.73 -4.98
CA ALA A 275 15.37 20.10 -5.32
C ALA A 275 15.45 19.78 -6.83
N GLU A 276 16.60 20.09 -7.44
CA GLU A 276 16.86 19.84 -8.86
C GLU A 276 17.75 18.61 -9.08
N GLY A 277 17.60 17.96 -10.26
CA GLY A 277 18.43 16.85 -10.69
C GLY A 277 17.83 15.48 -10.35
N LYS A 278 18.62 14.43 -10.61
CA LYS A 278 18.19 13.04 -10.47
C LYS A 278 18.49 12.50 -9.07
N VAL A 279 17.60 11.62 -8.57
CA VAL A 279 17.76 10.96 -7.26
C VAL A 279 19.06 10.16 -7.20
N ARG A 280 19.40 9.41 -8.25
CA ARG A 280 20.63 8.59 -8.34
C ARG A 280 21.94 9.36 -8.13
N ASP A 281 21.92 10.68 -8.34
CA ASP A 281 23.08 11.55 -8.20
C ASP A 281 23.20 12.16 -6.79
N TRP A 282 22.32 11.79 -5.84
CA TRP A 282 22.50 12.14 -4.44
C TRP A 282 23.62 11.33 -3.80
N GLY A 283 24.40 11.99 -2.95
CA GLY A 283 25.36 11.31 -2.09
C GLY A 283 24.69 10.59 -0.91
N ASP A 284 25.43 9.69 -0.28
CA ASP A 284 24.99 8.87 0.85
C ASP A 284 24.36 9.67 1.99
N ASP A 285 24.90 10.85 2.30
CA ASP A 285 24.39 11.71 3.37
C ASP A 285 22.96 12.18 3.11
N ASN A 286 22.60 12.44 1.83
CA ASN A 286 21.23 12.81 1.49
C ASN A 286 20.28 11.61 1.66
N PHE A 287 20.66 10.42 1.19
CA PHE A 287 19.88 9.21 1.39
C PHE A 287 19.70 8.85 2.88
N ARG A 288 20.75 9.02 3.71
CA ARG A 288 20.67 8.80 5.16
C ARG A 288 19.72 9.79 5.84
N ARG A 289 19.76 11.07 5.46
CA ARG A 289 18.83 12.07 5.99
C ARG A 289 17.38 11.78 5.56
N ILE A 290 17.15 11.42 4.30
CA ILE A 290 15.82 11.00 3.82
C ILE A 290 15.33 9.82 4.64
N ARG A 291 16.16 8.80 4.86
CA ARG A 291 15.79 7.62 5.65
C ARG A 291 15.46 7.98 7.10
N ALA A 292 16.22 8.87 7.73
CA ALA A 292 15.93 9.35 9.09
C ALA A 292 14.61 10.12 9.17
N LEU A 293 14.33 10.97 8.17
CA LEU A 293 13.05 11.69 8.06
C LEU A 293 11.88 10.71 7.84
N TYR A 294 12.05 9.74 6.96
CA TYR A 294 11.04 8.70 6.72
C TYR A 294 10.73 7.89 7.99
N TYR A 295 11.74 7.52 8.77
CA TYR A 295 11.56 6.89 10.07
C TYR A 295 10.82 7.81 11.06
N GLY A 296 11.12 9.11 11.02
CA GLY A 296 10.41 10.13 11.78
C GLY A 296 8.93 10.23 11.38
N MET A 297 8.62 10.21 10.08
CA MET A 297 7.24 10.19 9.57
C MET A 297 6.48 8.94 10.02
N ILE A 298 7.12 7.77 10.01
CA ILE A 298 6.52 6.53 10.55
C ILE A 298 6.18 6.70 12.04
N SER A 299 7.10 7.26 12.84
CA SER A 299 6.85 7.45 14.28
C SER A 299 5.80 8.52 14.56
N GLU A 300 5.64 9.52 13.69
CA GLU A 300 4.55 10.49 13.74
C GLU A 300 3.21 9.80 13.47
N VAL A 301 3.12 8.98 12.40
CA VAL A 301 1.91 8.19 12.12
C VAL A 301 1.59 7.23 13.27
N ASP A 302 2.60 6.55 13.84
CA ASP A 302 2.40 5.67 14.99
C ASP A 302 1.83 6.44 16.19
N ALA A 303 2.25 7.68 16.42
CA ALA A 303 1.66 8.51 17.47
C ALA A 303 0.18 8.82 17.20
N GLN A 304 -0.21 9.01 15.91
CA GLN A 304 -1.63 9.17 15.56
C GLN A 304 -2.41 7.86 15.78
N LEU A 305 -1.82 6.68 15.51
CA LEU A 305 -2.44 5.41 15.88
C LEU A 305 -2.77 5.35 17.37
N GLY A 306 -1.84 5.81 18.23
CA GLY A 306 -2.09 5.90 19.67
C GLY A 306 -3.30 6.78 20.03
N ARG A 307 -3.47 7.92 19.34
CA ARG A 307 -4.66 8.79 19.52
C ARG A 307 -5.94 8.12 19.03
N ILE A 308 -5.87 7.39 17.93
CA ILE A 308 -7.01 6.60 17.40
C ILE A 308 -7.41 5.52 18.41
N TRP A 309 -6.44 4.78 18.98
CA TRP A 309 -6.72 3.76 20.01
C TRP A 309 -7.41 4.39 21.23
N GLN A 310 -6.96 5.56 21.65
CA GLN A 310 -7.60 6.29 22.75
C GLN A 310 -9.04 6.69 22.42
N ALA A 311 -9.28 7.21 21.20
CA ALA A 311 -10.63 7.59 20.76
C ALA A 311 -11.58 6.39 20.70
N VAL A 312 -11.14 5.24 20.14
CA VAL A 312 -11.95 4.01 20.08
C VAL A 312 -12.24 3.45 21.47
N LYS A 313 -11.28 3.53 22.40
CA LYS A 313 -11.48 3.14 23.81
C LYS A 313 -12.44 4.08 24.54
N ALA A 314 -12.33 5.40 24.32
CA ALA A 314 -13.21 6.40 24.92
C ALA A 314 -14.67 6.28 24.44
N ALA A 315 -14.87 5.77 23.20
CA ALA A 315 -16.18 5.45 22.64
C ALA A 315 -16.74 4.08 23.08
N ASP A 316 -16.08 3.38 24.01
CA ASP A 316 -16.41 2.00 24.44
C ASP A 316 -16.53 0.98 23.29
N ALA A 317 -15.78 1.23 22.20
CA ALA A 317 -15.84 0.43 20.96
C ALA A 317 -14.64 -0.53 20.81
N TRP A 318 -13.62 -0.45 21.66
CA TRP A 318 -12.38 -1.20 21.51
C TRP A 318 -12.59 -2.73 21.44
N ASP A 319 -13.43 -3.28 22.34
CA ASP A 319 -13.69 -4.71 22.43
C ASP A 319 -14.66 -5.23 21.34
N ASP A 320 -15.23 -4.34 20.53
CA ASP A 320 -16.15 -4.67 19.45
C ASP A 320 -15.62 -4.25 18.05
N THR A 321 -14.36 -3.81 17.94
CA THR A 321 -13.80 -3.30 16.69
C THR A 321 -12.73 -4.24 16.11
N ILE A 322 -12.95 -4.71 14.89
CA ILE A 322 -11.90 -5.31 14.05
C ILE A 322 -11.02 -4.18 13.53
N ILE A 323 -9.71 -4.31 13.70
CA ILE A 323 -8.74 -3.33 13.22
C ILE A 323 -7.79 -4.01 12.24
N VAL A 324 -7.66 -3.43 11.04
CA VAL A 324 -6.67 -3.80 10.02
C VAL A 324 -5.76 -2.61 9.80
N LEU A 325 -4.46 -2.77 10.08
CA LEU A 325 -3.42 -1.80 9.79
C LEU A 325 -2.53 -2.35 8.69
N THR A 326 -2.45 -1.64 7.57
CA THR A 326 -1.62 -2.02 6.42
C THR A 326 -1.13 -0.80 5.65
N SER A 327 -0.42 -1.05 4.55
CA SER A 327 -0.03 -0.07 3.53
C SER A 327 -0.51 -0.55 2.15
N ASP A 328 -0.49 0.32 1.17
CA ASP A 328 -0.74 -0.04 -0.23
C ASP A 328 0.53 -0.60 -0.90
N HIS A 329 1.66 0.07 -0.76
CA HIS A 329 2.98 -0.35 -1.21
C HIS A 329 4.04 0.16 -0.24
N ALA A 330 5.31 -0.21 -0.50
CA ALA A 330 6.44 0.16 0.35
C ALA A 330 7.32 1.26 -0.30
N GLU A 331 8.55 1.45 0.17
CA GLU A 331 9.45 2.55 -0.16
C GLU A 331 10.90 2.04 -0.29
N MET A 332 11.60 2.42 -1.35
CA MET A 332 12.98 2.00 -1.59
C MET A 332 14.01 2.63 -0.63
N MET A 333 13.77 3.83 -0.14
CA MET A 333 14.59 4.54 0.87
C MET A 333 16.09 4.60 0.56
N GLY A 334 16.48 4.71 -0.71
CA GLY A 334 17.88 4.75 -1.14
C GLY A 334 18.50 3.37 -1.42
N ASP A 335 17.79 2.27 -1.17
CA ASP A 335 18.17 0.96 -1.69
C ASP A 335 18.17 1.03 -3.22
N HIS A 336 19.15 0.39 -3.87
CA HIS A 336 19.36 0.43 -5.32
C HIS A 336 19.45 1.85 -5.92
N PHE A 337 19.89 2.84 -5.15
CA PHE A 337 19.93 4.27 -5.52
C PHE A 337 18.58 4.86 -5.88
N MET A 338 17.48 4.26 -5.43
CA MET A 338 16.10 4.65 -5.72
C MET A 338 15.36 5.13 -4.48
N LEU A 339 14.35 5.94 -4.71
CA LEU A 339 13.29 6.30 -3.77
C LEU A 339 11.93 5.95 -4.38
N GLY A 340 10.89 5.97 -3.57
CA GLY A 340 9.55 5.64 -4.03
C GLY A 340 9.34 4.15 -4.23
N LYS A 341 8.53 3.81 -5.20
CA LYS A 341 7.97 2.48 -5.44
C LYS A 341 7.96 2.16 -6.92
N GLY A 342 7.97 0.88 -7.21
CA GLY A 342 7.89 0.36 -8.58
C GLY A 342 8.86 -0.79 -8.82
N GLY A 343 8.75 -1.38 -10.00
CA GLY A 343 9.64 -2.46 -10.42
C GLY A 343 9.36 -3.78 -9.73
N PHE A 344 10.38 -4.36 -9.09
CA PHE A 344 10.34 -5.75 -8.65
C PHE A 344 11.01 -6.00 -7.29
N PHE A 345 11.64 -5.01 -6.67
CA PHE A 345 12.35 -5.20 -5.40
C PHE A 345 11.39 -5.33 -4.20
N ASP A 346 11.75 -6.16 -3.23
CA ASP A 346 10.99 -6.31 -1.97
C ASP A 346 10.79 -4.94 -1.29
N GLY A 347 11.77 -4.03 -1.40
CA GLY A 347 11.68 -2.67 -0.87
C GLY A 347 10.45 -1.87 -1.32
N SER A 348 9.89 -2.17 -2.50
CA SER A 348 8.67 -1.53 -3.02
C SER A 348 7.38 -2.27 -2.68
N PHE A 349 7.44 -3.57 -2.35
CA PHE A 349 6.24 -4.42 -2.25
C PHE A 349 6.03 -5.07 -0.88
N HIS A 350 7.06 -5.19 -0.04
CA HIS A 350 6.92 -5.69 1.33
C HIS A 350 6.30 -4.62 2.22
N ILE A 351 5.05 -4.84 2.64
CA ILE A 351 4.21 -3.90 3.40
C ILE A 351 3.83 -4.46 4.77
N PRO A 352 3.51 -3.63 5.78
CA PRO A 352 3.05 -4.09 7.07
C PRO A 352 1.63 -4.66 6.98
N LEU A 353 1.34 -5.67 7.81
CA LEU A 353 -0.03 -6.08 8.09
C LEU A 353 -0.17 -6.53 9.54
N ILE A 354 -1.08 -5.87 10.25
CA ILE A 354 -1.53 -6.29 11.58
C ILE A 354 -3.05 -6.37 11.55
N ILE A 355 -3.62 -7.50 11.95
CA ILE A 355 -5.07 -7.68 12.08
C ILE A 355 -5.40 -8.01 13.53
N ARG A 356 -6.28 -7.22 14.14
CA ARG A 356 -6.86 -7.47 15.45
C ARG A 356 -8.36 -7.72 15.31
N ASP A 357 -8.81 -8.89 15.73
CA ASP A 357 -10.24 -9.18 15.97
C ASP A 357 -10.43 -9.52 17.46
N PRO A 358 -11.11 -8.69 18.25
CA PRO A 358 -11.26 -8.90 19.69
C PRO A 358 -12.01 -10.17 20.05
N ARG A 359 -12.74 -10.78 19.12
CA ARG A 359 -13.45 -12.05 19.27
C ARG A 359 -12.51 -13.26 19.17
N ARG A 360 -11.26 -13.07 18.65
CA ARG A 360 -10.27 -14.12 18.27
C ARG A 360 -8.99 -14.03 19.07
N ARG A 361 -9.12 -14.02 20.41
CA ARG A 361 -8.00 -13.78 21.34
C ARG A 361 -6.97 -14.91 21.41
N LYS A 362 -7.25 -16.10 20.83
CA LYS A 362 -6.32 -17.24 20.87
C LYS A 362 -5.01 -16.97 20.12
N ALA A 363 -5.09 -16.20 19.02
CA ALA A 363 -3.93 -15.84 18.22
C ALA A 363 -3.33 -14.48 18.61
N ALA A 364 -3.81 -13.81 19.66
CA ALA A 364 -3.27 -12.52 20.08
C ALA A 364 -1.77 -12.60 20.38
N GLY A 365 -1.00 -11.69 19.81
CA GLY A 365 0.47 -11.65 19.91
C GLY A 365 1.21 -12.64 19.00
N ALA A 366 0.48 -13.39 18.16
CA ALA A 366 1.13 -14.29 17.21
C ALA A 366 1.75 -13.53 16.03
N SER A 367 2.83 -14.11 15.50
CA SER A 367 3.46 -13.68 14.24
C SER A 367 3.35 -14.81 13.21
N VAL A 368 2.96 -14.44 11.98
CA VAL A 368 2.83 -15.34 10.83
C VAL A 368 3.93 -15.05 9.83
N ASP A 369 4.74 -16.07 9.52
CA ASP A 369 5.85 -16.01 8.55
C ASP A 369 5.48 -16.60 7.18
N ARG A 370 4.19 -16.93 6.96
CA ARG A 370 3.67 -17.37 5.65
C ARG A 370 3.46 -16.16 4.74
N PHE A 371 3.64 -16.37 3.43
CA PHE A 371 3.38 -15.33 2.45
C PHE A 371 1.90 -14.97 2.41
N THR A 372 1.62 -13.69 2.56
CA THR A 372 0.28 -13.10 2.43
C THR A 372 0.35 -11.90 1.50
N GLU A 373 -0.75 -11.54 0.88
CA GLU A 373 -0.78 -10.53 -0.17
C GLU A 373 -1.94 -9.55 0.05
N ALA A 374 -1.83 -8.33 -0.48
CA ALA A 374 -2.85 -7.30 -0.32
C ALA A 374 -4.24 -7.74 -0.82
N VAL A 375 -4.31 -8.63 -1.81
CA VAL A 375 -5.56 -9.23 -2.30
C VAL A 375 -6.29 -10.06 -1.25
N ASP A 376 -5.62 -10.48 -0.17
CA ASP A 376 -6.21 -11.27 0.92
C ASP A 376 -7.07 -10.41 1.87
N ILE A 377 -6.93 -9.08 1.83
CA ILE A 377 -7.63 -8.18 2.77
C ILE A 377 -9.15 -8.21 2.53
N ALA A 378 -9.60 -8.11 1.28
CA ALA A 378 -11.01 -8.10 0.95
C ALA A 378 -11.74 -9.41 1.38
N PRO A 379 -11.28 -10.63 0.97
CA PRO A 379 -11.90 -11.87 1.42
C PRO A 379 -11.80 -12.07 2.95
N THR A 380 -10.70 -11.60 3.59
CA THR A 380 -10.57 -11.67 5.05
C THR A 380 -11.63 -10.83 5.76
N LEU A 381 -11.85 -9.59 5.33
CA LEU A 381 -12.87 -8.73 5.94
C LEU A 381 -14.26 -9.34 5.78
N LEU A 382 -14.62 -9.86 4.60
CA LEU A 382 -15.89 -10.51 4.37
C LEU A 382 -16.10 -11.74 5.28
N ASP A 383 -15.09 -12.60 5.37
CA ASP A 383 -15.14 -13.80 6.24
C ASP A 383 -15.23 -13.44 7.74
N LEU A 384 -14.54 -12.39 8.18
CA LEU A 384 -14.63 -11.89 9.56
C LEU A 384 -16.01 -11.29 9.87
N LEU A 385 -16.70 -10.77 8.85
CA LEU A 385 -18.07 -10.25 8.96
C LEU A 385 -19.13 -11.34 8.82
N GLY A 386 -18.72 -12.59 8.58
CA GLY A 386 -19.61 -13.76 8.49
C GLY A 386 -20.26 -13.94 7.13
N GLU A 387 -19.69 -13.33 6.09
CA GLU A 387 -20.17 -13.47 4.72
C GLU A 387 -19.33 -14.48 3.93
N VAL A 388 -20.00 -15.16 3.02
CA VAL A 388 -19.31 -15.98 2.03
C VAL A 388 -18.75 -15.02 0.97
N PHE A 389 -17.43 -14.94 0.89
CA PHE A 389 -16.82 -14.12 -0.16
C PHE A 389 -16.95 -14.80 -1.53
N PRO A 390 -17.12 -13.99 -2.59
CA PRO A 390 -17.32 -14.53 -3.92
C PRO A 390 -16.13 -15.37 -4.38
N PRO A 391 -16.35 -16.56 -4.97
CA PRO A 391 -15.28 -17.49 -5.36
C PRO A 391 -14.40 -16.98 -6.51
N HIS A 392 -14.77 -15.88 -7.17
CA HIS A 392 -13.97 -15.24 -8.22
C HIS A 392 -12.88 -14.30 -7.67
N LEU A 393 -12.78 -14.10 -6.34
CA LEU A 393 -11.69 -13.33 -5.75
C LEU A 393 -10.39 -14.14 -5.82
N ASP A 394 -9.29 -13.44 -6.11
CA ASP A 394 -7.96 -14.04 -6.20
C ASP A 394 -7.33 -14.27 -4.82
N GLY A 395 -7.69 -13.41 -3.85
CA GLY A 395 -7.19 -13.48 -2.49
C GLY A 395 -7.81 -14.59 -1.66
N GLN A 396 -7.13 -14.96 -0.57
CA GLN A 396 -7.56 -15.95 0.40
C GLN A 396 -7.81 -15.32 1.77
N SER A 397 -8.80 -15.85 2.53
CA SER A 397 -9.05 -15.35 3.88
C SER A 397 -7.92 -15.67 4.85
N LEU A 398 -7.44 -14.66 5.58
CA LEU A 398 -6.46 -14.78 6.65
C LEU A 398 -7.07 -15.23 7.99
N LYS A 399 -8.39 -15.39 8.06
CA LYS A 399 -9.11 -15.78 9.27
C LYS A 399 -8.58 -17.06 9.94
N PRO A 400 -8.15 -18.12 9.21
CA PRO A 400 -7.56 -19.29 9.86
C PRO A 400 -6.38 -18.94 10.77
N PHE A 401 -5.51 -18.03 10.37
CA PHE A 401 -4.39 -17.56 11.21
C PHE A 401 -4.87 -16.79 12.45
N LEU A 402 -5.96 -16.05 12.32
CA LEU A 402 -6.59 -15.34 13.43
C LEU A 402 -7.29 -16.30 14.40
N ASP A 403 -7.68 -17.49 13.94
CA ASP A 403 -8.23 -18.56 14.76
C ASP A 403 -7.15 -19.46 15.42
N ALA A 404 -5.87 -19.05 15.33
CA ALA A 404 -4.69 -19.80 15.77
C ALA A 404 -4.53 -21.16 15.03
N GLY A 405 -4.99 -21.22 13.80
CA GLY A 405 -4.77 -22.33 12.87
C GLY A 405 -3.78 -21.94 11.79
N GLU A 406 -3.26 -22.94 11.10
CA GLU A 406 -2.45 -22.78 9.89
C GLU A 406 -3.05 -23.68 8.81
N PRO A 407 -3.48 -23.10 7.66
CA PRO A 407 -4.02 -23.91 6.57
C PRO A 407 -2.96 -24.84 5.98
N ASP A 408 -3.30 -26.12 5.74
CA ASP A 408 -2.39 -27.12 5.17
C ASP A 408 -1.91 -26.73 3.75
N ASN A 409 -2.79 -26.10 2.96
CA ASN A 409 -2.55 -25.72 1.56
C ASN A 409 -2.42 -24.19 1.40
N TRP A 410 -1.59 -23.55 2.21
CA TRP A 410 -1.32 -22.13 2.06
C TRP A 410 -0.22 -21.87 1.01
N ARG A 411 -0.27 -20.72 0.34
CA ARG A 411 0.71 -20.34 -0.69
C ARG A 411 2.15 -20.34 -0.15
N GLU A 412 3.09 -20.77 -1.00
CA GLU A 412 4.51 -20.81 -0.72
C GLU A 412 5.30 -19.68 -1.37
N ALA A 413 4.63 -18.79 -2.07
CA ALA A 413 5.22 -17.67 -2.76
C ALA A 413 4.30 -16.44 -2.68
N ALA A 414 4.88 -15.25 -2.75
CA ALA A 414 4.18 -14.00 -3.03
C ALA A 414 4.31 -13.64 -4.51
N HIS A 415 3.28 -12.99 -5.04
CA HIS A 415 3.21 -12.56 -6.42
C HIS A 415 2.83 -11.09 -6.50
N TRP A 416 3.42 -10.39 -7.46
CA TRP A 416 2.99 -9.04 -7.81
C TRP A 416 3.26 -8.72 -9.26
N GLU A 417 2.63 -7.68 -9.72
CA GLU A 417 2.77 -7.17 -11.08
C GLU A 417 3.14 -5.70 -11.04
N PHE A 418 3.87 -5.25 -12.03
CA PHE A 418 4.15 -3.85 -12.23
C PHE A 418 4.03 -3.47 -13.70
N ASP A 419 3.17 -2.50 -13.99
CA ASP A 419 2.97 -1.98 -15.33
C ASP A 419 3.68 -0.62 -15.47
N PHE A 420 4.71 -0.59 -16.29
CA PHE A 420 5.55 0.59 -16.51
C PHE A 420 5.25 1.35 -17.81
N ARG A 421 4.07 1.09 -18.42
CA ARG A 421 3.61 1.86 -19.59
C ARG A 421 3.46 3.34 -19.25
N SER A 422 3.67 4.20 -20.23
CA SER A 422 3.48 5.64 -20.09
C SER A 422 2.34 6.12 -20.97
N VAL A 423 1.11 6.12 -20.41
CA VAL A 423 -0.12 6.41 -21.17
C VAL A 423 -0.13 7.82 -21.75
N ALA A 424 0.47 8.79 -21.05
CA ALA A 424 0.42 10.21 -21.46
C ALA A 424 1.38 10.53 -22.62
N ASP A 425 2.58 9.96 -22.59
CA ASP A 425 3.67 10.34 -23.50
C ASP A 425 4.38 9.17 -24.18
N ALA A 426 4.01 7.91 -23.84
CA ALA A 426 4.62 6.70 -24.37
C ALA A 426 6.16 6.66 -24.22
N ASP A 427 6.71 7.19 -23.12
CA ASP A 427 8.15 7.30 -22.94
C ASP A 427 8.83 5.93 -22.78
N ALA A 428 8.28 5.08 -21.93
CA ALA A 428 8.79 3.72 -21.72
C ALA A 428 8.71 2.89 -23.02
N GLU A 429 7.59 2.99 -23.73
CA GLU A 429 7.36 2.29 -25.01
C GLU A 429 8.41 2.68 -26.05
N ARG A 430 8.70 3.98 -26.18
CA ARG A 430 9.75 4.47 -27.10
C ARG A 430 11.14 4.06 -26.64
N HIS A 431 11.41 4.12 -25.34
CA HIS A 431 12.72 3.78 -24.79
C HIS A 431 13.08 2.31 -25.08
N PHE A 432 12.13 1.40 -24.85
CA PHE A 432 12.37 -0.04 -25.04
C PHE A 432 12.02 -0.55 -26.43
N GLY A 433 11.37 0.25 -27.29
CA GLY A 433 10.92 -0.18 -28.62
C GLY A 433 9.82 -1.24 -28.58
N ILE A 434 8.96 -1.22 -27.55
CA ILE A 434 7.89 -2.22 -27.30
C ILE A 434 6.52 -1.55 -27.24
N GLY A 435 5.46 -2.33 -27.42
CA GLY A 435 4.09 -1.81 -27.32
C GLY A 435 3.59 -1.68 -25.87
N PRO A 436 2.54 -0.88 -25.61
CA PRO A 436 2.05 -0.61 -24.25
C PRO A 436 1.59 -1.87 -23.50
N ARG A 437 1.15 -2.92 -24.21
CA ARG A 437 0.77 -4.21 -23.59
C ARG A 437 1.97 -5.02 -23.14
N GLN A 438 3.18 -4.65 -23.57
CA GLN A 438 4.43 -5.33 -23.26
C GLN A 438 5.21 -4.62 -22.15
N CYS A 439 4.80 -3.40 -21.75
CA CYS A 439 5.41 -2.63 -20.68
C CYS A 439 4.94 -3.10 -19.31
N ASN A 440 5.07 -4.40 -19.02
CA ASN A 440 4.73 -4.96 -17.73
C ASN A 440 5.68 -6.10 -17.35
N LEU A 441 5.77 -6.33 -16.06
CA LEU A 441 6.50 -7.44 -15.47
C LEU A 441 5.62 -8.17 -14.45
N ALA A 442 5.93 -9.43 -14.19
CA ALA A 442 5.33 -10.22 -13.16
C ALA A 442 6.43 -10.91 -12.33
N VAL A 443 6.21 -11.00 -11.03
CA VAL A 443 7.16 -11.52 -10.06
C VAL A 443 6.57 -12.70 -9.31
N ILE A 444 7.38 -13.74 -9.12
CA ILE A 444 7.16 -14.79 -8.12
C ILE A 444 8.33 -14.76 -7.13
N ARG A 445 7.99 -14.63 -5.85
CA ARG A 445 8.93 -14.55 -4.74
C ARG A 445 8.67 -15.69 -3.77
N THR A 446 9.54 -16.71 -3.77
CA THR A 446 9.57 -17.81 -2.81
C THR A 446 10.49 -17.47 -1.64
N LYS A 447 10.57 -18.33 -0.64
CA LYS A 447 11.52 -18.13 0.48
C LYS A 447 12.97 -18.04 -0.01
N GLN A 448 13.34 -18.84 -1.02
CA GLN A 448 14.72 -18.98 -1.51
C GLN A 448 15.00 -18.12 -2.75
N PHE A 449 14.04 -18.00 -3.67
CA PHE A 449 14.28 -17.37 -4.95
C PHE A 449 13.25 -16.28 -5.27
N LYS A 450 13.69 -15.30 -6.06
CA LYS A 450 12.80 -14.37 -6.73
C LYS A 450 13.06 -14.41 -8.24
N TYR A 451 12.01 -14.61 -9.01
CA TYR A 451 12.05 -14.56 -10.47
C TYR A 451 11.17 -13.42 -10.98
N VAL A 452 11.71 -12.65 -11.95
CA VAL A 452 11.01 -11.54 -12.60
C VAL A 452 10.93 -11.84 -14.09
N HIS A 453 9.71 -11.86 -14.61
CA HIS A 453 9.41 -12.00 -16.03
C HIS A 453 8.96 -10.67 -16.62
N PHE A 454 9.56 -10.27 -17.74
CA PHE A 454 9.18 -9.08 -18.51
C PHE A 454 8.43 -9.48 -19.77
N ALA A 455 7.20 -8.99 -19.96
CA ALA A 455 6.36 -9.34 -21.10
C ALA A 455 6.91 -8.83 -22.45
N GLY A 456 7.71 -7.76 -22.44
CA GLY A 456 8.28 -7.12 -23.62
C GLY A 456 9.60 -7.70 -24.12
N GLY A 457 10.03 -8.87 -23.63
CA GLY A 457 11.26 -9.51 -24.06
C GLY A 457 12.54 -8.89 -23.48
N LEU A 458 12.45 -8.01 -22.48
CA LEU A 458 13.61 -7.65 -21.67
C LEU A 458 14.15 -8.90 -20.95
N PRO A 459 15.46 -8.98 -20.67
CA PRO A 459 16.04 -10.13 -19.98
C PRO A 459 15.31 -10.44 -18.66
N PRO A 460 15.09 -11.71 -18.31
CA PRO A 460 14.53 -12.04 -17.00
C PRO A 460 15.55 -11.79 -15.89
N LEU A 461 15.05 -11.62 -14.65
CA LEU A 461 15.88 -11.57 -13.46
C LEU A 461 15.59 -12.80 -12.59
N LEU A 462 16.65 -13.33 -11.96
CA LEU A 462 16.57 -14.37 -10.95
C LEU A 462 17.56 -14.06 -9.82
N PHE A 463 17.07 -14.01 -8.58
CA PHE A 463 17.88 -13.78 -7.41
C PHE A 463 17.81 -15.02 -6.49
N ASP A 464 18.97 -15.49 -6.03
CA ASP A 464 19.09 -16.51 -4.98
C ASP A 464 19.15 -15.81 -3.61
N LEU A 465 18.00 -15.64 -2.98
CA LEU A 465 17.82 -14.83 -1.77
C LEU A 465 18.52 -15.43 -0.53
N GLU A 466 18.92 -16.70 -0.56
CA GLU A 466 19.75 -17.30 0.50
C GLU A 466 21.20 -16.82 0.43
N LYS A 467 21.68 -16.50 -0.78
CA LYS A 467 23.05 -16.01 -1.02
C LYS A 467 23.13 -14.51 -1.21
N ASP A 468 22.05 -13.90 -1.70
CA ASP A 468 21.94 -12.51 -2.10
C ASP A 468 20.59 -11.93 -1.66
N GLN A 469 20.47 -11.64 -0.34
CA GLN A 469 19.28 -11.02 0.23
C GLN A 469 19.05 -9.58 -0.23
N ASP A 470 20.10 -8.96 -0.78
CA ASP A 470 20.09 -7.58 -1.25
C ASP A 470 19.72 -7.47 -2.74
N GLU A 471 19.46 -8.59 -3.44
CA GLU A 471 19.02 -8.64 -4.83
C GLU A 471 19.97 -7.94 -5.82
N LEU A 472 21.28 -8.10 -5.63
CA LEU A 472 22.32 -7.44 -6.43
C LEU A 472 22.83 -8.30 -7.60
N SER A 473 22.66 -9.63 -7.50
CA SER A 473 23.27 -10.59 -8.41
C SER A 473 22.21 -11.33 -9.23
N ASN A 474 21.96 -10.87 -10.45
CA ASN A 474 21.08 -11.58 -11.38
C ASN A 474 21.75 -12.86 -11.91
N VAL A 475 21.26 -14.01 -11.47
CA VAL A 475 21.75 -15.34 -11.89
C VAL A 475 20.91 -16.00 -13.00
N ALA A 476 19.97 -15.26 -13.62
CA ALA A 476 19.06 -15.81 -14.65
C ALA A 476 19.77 -16.37 -15.89
N ALA A 477 20.98 -15.89 -16.21
CA ALA A 477 21.78 -16.36 -17.34
C ALA A 477 22.79 -17.47 -16.96
N ASP A 478 22.96 -17.76 -15.70
CA ASP A 478 23.88 -18.80 -15.23
C ASP A 478 23.28 -20.21 -15.53
N PRO A 479 23.99 -21.06 -16.29
CA PRO A 479 23.52 -22.42 -16.61
C PRO A 479 23.18 -23.27 -15.37
N ALA A 480 23.83 -23.05 -14.23
CA ALA A 480 23.57 -23.76 -12.98
C ALA A 480 22.16 -23.47 -12.42
N TYR A 481 21.59 -22.28 -12.70
CA TYR A 481 20.27 -21.87 -12.24
C TYR A 481 19.16 -22.05 -13.28
N LEU A 482 19.49 -22.56 -14.50
CA LEU A 482 18.49 -22.75 -15.55
C LEU A 482 17.30 -23.63 -15.13
N PRO A 483 17.48 -24.76 -14.41
CA PRO A 483 16.36 -25.57 -13.92
C PRO A 483 15.44 -24.79 -12.97
N VAL A 484 15.99 -24.03 -12.03
CA VAL A 484 15.23 -23.20 -11.09
C VAL A 484 14.48 -22.09 -11.83
N ARG A 485 15.13 -21.44 -12.79
CA ARG A 485 14.49 -20.40 -13.61
C ARG A 485 13.30 -20.97 -14.39
N LEU A 486 13.43 -22.16 -14.96
CA LEU A 486 12.35 -22.82 -15.69
C LEU A 486 11.19 -23.17 -14.75
N GLU A 487 11.47 -23.80 -13.61
CA GLU A 487 10.46 -24.14 -12.60
C GLU A 487 9.68 -22.88 -12.15
N LEU A 488 10.36 -21.78 -11.82
CA LEU A 488 9.68 -20.57 -11.37
C LEU A 488 8.90 -19.90 -12.49
N ALA A 489 9.36 -19.97 -13.74
CA ALA A 489 8.61 -19.49 -14.90
C ALA A 489 7.33 -20.32 -15.13
N GLU A 490 7.40 -21.64 -15.00
CA GLU A 490 6.22 -22.51 -15.07
C GLU A 490 5.24 -22.25 -13.91
N ARG A 491 5.73 -22.08 -12.69
CA ARG A 491 4.91 -21.70 -11.53
C ARG A 491 4.23 -20.34 -11.71
N LEU A 492 4.95 -19.35 -12.26
CA LEU A 492 4.37 -18.04 -12.57
C LEU A 492 3.30 -18.14 -13.68
N LEU A 493 3.52 -18.99 -14.68
CA LEU A 493 2.52 -19.26 -15.73
C LEU A 493 1.30 -19.96 -15.16
N ALA A 494 1.48 -20.97 -14.31
CA ALA A 494 0.40 -21.67 -13.62
C ALA A 494 -0.43 -20.71 -12.77
N TRP A 495 0.23 -19.88 -11.94
CA TRP A 495 -0.42 -18.84 -11.14
C TRP A 495 -1.29 -17.91 -12.01
N ARG A 496 -0.77 -17.44 -13.15
CA ARG A 496 -1.55 -16.59 -14.06
C ARG A 496 -2.73 -17.34 -14.68
N ALA A 497 -2.59 -18.63 -15.00
CA ALA A 497 -3.65 -19.44 -15.59
C ALA A 497 -4.76 -19.75 -14.56
N GLU A 498 -4.39 -20.06 -13.33
CA GLU A 498 -5.31 -20.33 -12.22
C GLU A 498 -6.15 -19.11 -11.82
N HIS A 499 -5.54 -17.91 -11.91
CA HIS A 499 -6.18 -16.64 -11.54
C HIS A 499 -6.66 -15.83 -12.76
N LEU A 500 -6.91 -16.44 -13.91
CA LEU A 500 -7.64 -15.76 -14.99
C LEU A 500 -9.02 -15.34 -14.50
N ASP A 501 -9.56 -14.24 -15.07
CA ASP A 501 -10.89 -13.71 -14.73
C ASP A 501 -11.95 -14.81 -14.68
N GLN A 502 -12.45 -15.09 -13.48
CA GLN A 502 -13.44 -16.14 -13.21
C GLN A 502 -14.89 -15.61 -13.18
N SER A 503 -15.13 -14.35 -13.58
CA SER A 503 -16.44 -13.68 -13.44
C SER A 503 -17.62 -14.50 -13.96
N LEU A 504 -17.45 -15.24 -15.05
CA LEU A 504 -18.47 -16.12 -15.64
C LEU A 504 -18.00 -17.58 -15.76
N ALA A 505 -16.69 -17.84 -15.59
CA ALA A 505 -16.12 -19.17 -15.79
C ALA A 505 -16.57 -20.21 -14.74
N LEU A 506 -17.15 -19.75 -13.65
CA LEU A 506 -17.66 -20.57 -12.55
C LEU A 506 -19.18 -20.84 -12.67
N ALA A 507 -19.80 -20.52 -13.79
CA ALA A 507 -21.23 -20.71 -14.00
C ALA A 507 -21.51 -21.46 -15.31
N GLU A 508 -22.56 -22.27 -15.30
CA GLU A 508 -23.07 -22.99 -16.45
C GLU A 508 -24.59 -22.76 -16.60
N LEU A 509 -25.03 -22.51 -17.83
CA LEU A 509 -26.45 -22.41 -18.15
C LEU A 509 -26.97 -23.81 -18.51
N THR A 510 -27.97 -24.29 -17.78
CA THR A 510 -28.62 -25.57 -18.00
C THR A 510 -30.10 -25.40 -18.32
N GLU A 511 -30.81 -26.47 -18.70
CA GLU A 511 -32.26 -26.46 -18.91
C GLU A 511 -33.03 -26.10 -17.62
N ASP A 512 -32.43 -26.36 -16.45
CA ASP A 512 -32.99 -26.03 -15.13
C ASP A 512 -32.60 -24.63 -14.62
N GLY A 513 -31.83 -23.88 -15.39
CA GLY A 513 -31.34 -22.53 -15.05
C GLY A 513 -29.85 -22.43 -14.89
N VAL A 514 -29.39 -21.41 -14.14
CA VAL A 514 -27.97 -21.14 -13.88
C VAL A 514 -27.48 -22.03 -12.73
N VAL A 515 -26.43 -22.79 -12.97
CA VAL A 515 -25.72 -23.59 -11.95
C VAL A 515 -24.35 -22.93 -11.70
N GLY A 516 -23.91 -22.90 -10.44
CA GLY A 516 -22.63 -22.31 -10.05
C GLY A 516 -22.73 -20.82 -9.66
N HIS A 517 -21.68 -20.05 -9.94
CA HIS A 517 -21.57 -18.65 -9.50
C HIS A 517 -21.38 -17.69 -10.68
N VAL A 518 -22.10 -16.56 -10.64
CA VAL A 518 -21.92 -15.42 -11.54
C VAL A 518 -21.48 -14.21 -10.70
N ALA A 519 -20.36 -13.61 -11.04
CA ALA A 519 -19.88 -12.42 -10.33
C ALA A 519 -20.92 -11.30 -10.33
N GLY A 520 -21.18 -10.72 -9.15
CA GLY A 520 -22.17 -9.66 -8.96
C GLY A 520 -23.62 -10.13 -8.78
N LEU A 521 -23.89 -11.46 -8.86
CA LEU A 521 -25.17 -12.03 -8.47
C LEU A 521 -25.04 -12.80 -7.14
N PRO A 522 -26.12 -12.90 -6.36
CA PRO A 522 -26.14 -13.77 -5.18
C PRO A 522 -25.71 -15.19 -5.53
N LEU A 523 -24.99 -15.86 -4.62
CA LEU A 523 -24.66 -17.27 -4.78
C LEU A 523 -25.97 -18.05 -4.99
N PHE A 524 -26.05 -18.84 -6.06
CA PHE A 524 -27.16 -19.76 -6.24
C PHE A 524 -27.03 -20.86 -5.19
N GLN A 525 -28.03 -20.97 -4.31
CA GLN A 525 -28.12 -22.10 -3.38
C GLN A 525 -28.45 -23.33 -4.21
N SER A 526 -27.56 -24.32 -4.25
CA SER A 526 -27.78 -25.63 -4.81
C SER A 526 -28.79 -26.43 -4.00
#